data_0f565bb57ffa55e497d6751f226a0a50
#
_entry.id   0f565bb57ffa55e497d6751f226a0a50
#
_cell.length_a   1.000
_cell.length_b   1.000
_cell.length_c   1.000
_cell.angle_alpha   90.00
_cell.angle_beta   90.00
_cell.angle_gamma   90.00
#
_symmetry.space_group_name_H-M   'P 1'
#
loop_
_entity.id
_entity.type
_entity.pdbx_description
1 polymer ?
#
loop_
_entity_poly.entity_id
_entity_poly.type
_entity_poly.pdbx_seq_one_letter_code
_entity_poly.pdbx_strand_id
1 'polypeptide(L)'
;MKILLVEDSKFLRLATGRALAHAGYDMSFAGDGDEALLMASEHLPDLILLDMMLPKMSGPDVLKALKKEPSTASIAVVVLTGLSQANSERLLSDGASAFLTKADLALDQGAEPLLAALRKIVKKLPNASAARSGK
;
A
#
# COMPACT_ATOMS: atom_id res chain seq x y z
N MET A 1 -1.07 -10.17 -8.94
CA MET A 1 -0.36 -9.00 -8.39
C MET A 1 -0.02 -9.23 -6.93
N LYS A 2 1.21 -9.02 -6.59
CA LYS A 2 1.69 -9.15 -5.20
C LYS A 2 1.54 -7.84 -4.46
N ILE A 3 0.86 -7.85 -3.33
CA ILE A 3 0.64 -6.65 -2.51
C ILE A 3 1.20 -6.88 -1.11
N LEU A 4 2.01 -5.93 -0.64
CA LEU A 4 2.46 -5.89 0.74
C LEU A 4 1.57 -4.90 1.50
N LEU A 5 0.89 -5.38 2.53
CA LEU A 5 0.05 -4.53 3.38
C LEU A 5 0.81 -4.22 4.67
N VAL A 6 1.05 -2.94 4.91
CA VAL A 6 1.75 -2.46 6.10
C VAL A 6 0.74 -1.82 7.04
N GLU A 7 0.41 -2.51 8.11
CA GLU A 7 -0.63 -2.11 9.05
C GLU A 7 -0.31 -2.70 10.42
N ASP A 8 -0.23 -1.87 11.45
CA ASP A 8 0.12 -2.33 12.79
C ASP A 8 -1.04 -2.99 13.53
N SER A 9 -2.27 -2.64 13.21
CA SER A 9 -3.44 -3.27 13.82
C SER A 9 -3.63 -4.67 13.25
N LYS A 10 -3.47 -5.67 14.09
CA LYS A 10 -3.63 -7.06 13.68
C LYS A 10 -5.02 -7.32 13.11
N PHE A 11 -6.05 -6.74 13.74
CA PHE A 11 -7.41 -6.89 13.28
C PHE A 11 -7.62 -6.32 11.88
N LEU A 12 -7.18 -5.08 11.66
CA LEU A 12 -7.32 -4.43 10.36
C LEU A 12 -6.48 -5.12 9.30
N ARG A 13 -5.28 -5.57 9.68
CA ARG A 13 -4.39 -6.29 8.77
C ARG A 13 -5.04 -7.58 8.27
N LEU A 14 -5.65 -8.34 9.18
CA LEU A 14 -6.32 -9.59 8.81
C LEU A 14 -7.56 -9.33 7.96
N ALA A 15 -8.39 -8.37 8.37
CA ALA A 15 -9.63 -8.08 7.66
C ALA A 15 -9.36 -7.58 6.24
N THR A 16 -8.46 -6.60 6.10
CA THR A 16 -8.09 -6.04 4.79
C THR A 16 -7.40 -7.10 3.95
N GLY A 17 -6.48 -7.85 4.55
CA GLY A 17 -5.76 -8.90 3.85
C GLY A 17 -6.66 -9.98 3.29
N ARG A 18 -7.65 -10.40 4.06
CA ARG A 18 -8.61 -11.41 3.59
C ARG A 18 -9.42 -10.91 2.41
N ALA A 19 -9.87 -9.65 2.48
CA ALA A 19 -10.66 -9.06 1.41
C ALA A 19 -9.85 -9.02 0.11
N LEU A 20 -8.60 -8.61 0.19
CA LEU A 20 -7.73 -8.52 -0.98
C LEU A 20 -7.34 -9.90 -1.51
N ALA A 21 -7.02 -10.83 -0.62
CA ALA A 21 -6.69 -12.19 -1.03
C ALA A 21 -7.87 -12.86 -1.73
N HIS A 22 -9.07 -12.64 -1.20
CA HIS A 22 -10.28 -13.20 -1.79
C HIS A 22 -10.53 -12.64 -3.21
N ALA A 23 -10.08 -11.42 -3.45
CA ALA A 23 -10.20 -10.79 -4.77
C ALA A 23 -9.10 -11.24 -5.75
N GLY A 24 -8.18 -12.10 -5.32
CA GLY A 24 -7.16 -12.66 -6.18
C GLY A 24 -5.78 -12.06 -6.04
N TYR A 25 -5.58 -11.13 -5.11
CA TYR A 25 -4.25 -10.56 -4.87
C TYR A 25 -3.42 -11.49 -3.99
N ASP A 26 -2.12 -11.54 -4.28
CA ASP A 26 -1.18 -12.36 -3.52
C ASP A 26 -0.62 -11.49 -2.39
N MET A 27 -1.04 -11.78 -1.16
CA MET A 27 -0.81 -10.90 -0.02
C MET A 27 0.41 -11.27 0.81
N SER A 28 1.15 -10.24 1.24
CA SER A 28 2.13 -10.35 2.32
C SER A 28 1.89 -9.20 3.29
N PHE A 29 2.46 -9.29 4.48
CA PHE A 29 2.10 -8.39 5.58
C PHE A 29 3.32 -7.93 6.35
N ALA A 30 3.25 -6.69 6.84
CA ALA A 30 4.22 -6.13 7.76
C ALA A 30 3.49 -5.35 8.83
N GLY A 31 3.97 -5.42 10.07
CA GLY A 31 3.33 -4.78 11.22
C GLY A 31 3.97 -3.46 11.62
N ASP A 32 5.13 -3.14 11.08
CA ASP A 32 5.82 -1.88 11.37
C ASP A 32 6.72 -1.48 10.20
N GLY A 33 7.36 -0.32 10.32
CA GLY A 33 8.18 0.22 9.24
C GLY A 33 9.42 -0.59 8.94
N ASP A 34 10.10 -1.08 9.95
CA ASP A 34 11.32 -1.88 9.76
C ASP A 34 11.00 -3.17 9.02
N GLU A 35 9.94 -3.83 9.44
CA GLU A 35 9.49 -5.05 8.78
C GLU A 35 9.07 -4.77 7.34
N ALA A 36 8.40 -3.62 7.12
CA ALA A 36 7.97 -3.23 5.79
C ALA A 36 9.15 -3.07 4.84
N LEU A 37 10.21 -2.41 5.29
CA LEU A 37 11.40 -2.22 4.46
C LEU A 37 12.06 -3.54 4.13
N LEU A 38 12.17 -4.43 5.11
CA LEU A 38 12.75 -5.75 4.92
C LEU A 38 11.91 -6.57 3.93
N MET A 39 10.61 -6.63 4.14
CA MET A 39 9.70 -7.39 3.28
C MET A 39 9.70 -6.86 1.86
N ALA A 40 9.74 -5.53 1.70
CA ALA A 40 9.74 -4.93 0.37
C ALA A 40 11.00 -5.29 -0.41
N SER A 41 12.16 -5.27 0.25
CA SER A 41 13.42 -5.60 -0.42
C SER A 41 13.56 -7.10 -0.71
N GLU A 42 13.01 -7.96 0.15
CA GLU A 42 13.10 -9.40 -0.03
C GLU A 42 12.08 -9.94 -1.03
N HIS A 43 10.85 -9.45 -1.00
CA HIS A 43 9.77 -10.01 -1.81
C HIS A 43 9.44 -9.20 -3.05
N LEU A 44 9.90 -7.97 -3.13
CA LEU A 44 9.68 -7.07 -4.28
C LEU A 44 8.22 -7.09 -4.74
N PRO A 45 7.29 -6.66 -3.89
CA PRO A 45 5.87 -6.66 -4.27
C PRO A 45 5.62 -5.69 -5.42
N ASP A 46 4.52 -5.88 -6.11
CA ASP A 46 4.10 -4.97 -7.18
C ASP A 46 3.55 -3.66 -6.61
N LEU A 47 2.96 -3.74 -5.42
CA LEU A 47 2.33 -2.60 -4.79
C LEU A 47 2.42 -2.73 -3.28
N ILE A 48 2.61 -1.61 -2.60
CA ILE A 48 2.62 -1.55 -1.14
C ILE A 48 1.45 -0.68 -0.69
N LEU A 49 0.61 -1.22 0.19
CA LEU A 49 -0.41 -0.44 0.89
C LEU A 49 0.19 -0.07 2.24
N LEU A 50 0.43 1.21 2.44
CA LEU A 50 1.18 1.71 3.59
C LEU A 50 0.33 2.61 4.47
N ASP A 51 0.10 2.16 5.71
CA ASP A 51 -0.58 2.98 6.71
C ASP A 51 0.35 4.11 7.16
N MET A 52 -0.16 5.31 7.22
CA MET A 52 0.62 6.47 7.68
C MET A 52 0.83 6.48 9.19
N MET A 53 -0.01 5.78 9.94
CA MET A 53 0.05 5.73 11.40
C MET A 53 0.69 4.43 11.87
N LEU A 54 2.01 4.38 11.87
CA LEU A 54 2.76 3.20 12.29
C LEU A 54 3.57 3.49 13.56
N PRO A 55 3.82 2.46 14.40
CA PRO A 55 4.73 2.62 15.53
C PRO A 55 6.18 2.64 15.03
N LYS A 56 7.10 3.11 15.86
CA LYS A 56 8.55 3.14 15.63
C LYS A 56 8.97 4.05 14.48
N MET A 57 8.50 3.80 13.28
CA MET A 57 8.85 4.59 12.10
C MET A 57 7.56 5.04 11.44
N SER A 58 7.39 6.33 11.22
CA SER A 58 6.15 6.86 10.64
C SER A 58 5.99 6.41 9.18
N GLY A 59 4.73 6.41 8.70
CA GLY A 59 4.46 6.10 7.29
C GLY A 59 5.26 6.97 6.32
N PRO A 60 5.30 8.30 6.50
CA PRO A 60 6.12 9.15 5.63
C PRO A 60 7.60 8.76 5.62
N ASP A 61 8.16 8.36 6.76
CA ASP A 61 9.56 7.93 6.84
C ASP A 61 9.76 6.62 6.07
N VAL A 62 8.81 5.69 6.17
CA VAL A 62 8.87 4.43 5.42
C VAL A 62 8.82 4.73 3.92
N LEU A 63 7.93 5.62 3.51
CA LEU A 63 7.79 6.01 2.11
C LEU A 63 9.11 6.57 1.57
N LYS A 64 9.71 7.48 2.30
CA LYS A 64 10.99 8.08 1.90
C LYS A 64 12.08 7.02 1.80
N ALA A 65 12.16 6.12 2.76
CA ALA A 65 13.16 5.06 2.76
C ALA A 65 12.99 4.13 1.56
N LEU A 66 11.75 3.76 1.24
CA LEU A 66 11.46 2.93 0.06
C LEU A 66 11.90 3.62 -1.23
N LYS A 67 11.67 4.92 -1.35
CA LYS A 67 11.99 5.65 -2.57
C LYS A 67 13.49 5.94 -2.70
N LYS A 68 14.22 5.92 -1.60
CA LYS A 68 15.67 6.09 -1.61
C LYS A 68 16.42 4.83 -2.01
N GLU A 69 15.88 3.66 -1.69
CA GLU A 69 16.54 2.39 -1.96
C GLU A 69 16.30 1.98 -3.42
N PRO A 70 17.38 1.81 -4.22
CA PRO A 70 17.20 1.46 -5.64
C PRO A 70 16.35 0.22 -5.89
N SER A 71 16.45 -0.79 -5.02
CA SER A 71 15.68 -2.02 -5.22
C SER A 71 14.19 -1.86 -5.02
N THR A 72 13.76 -0.84 -4.26
CA THR A 72 12.34 -0.64 -3.94
C THR A 72 11.78 0.66 -4.52
N ALA A 73 12.62 1.52 -5.07
CA ALA A 73 12.21 2.85 -5.52
C ALA A 73 11.09 2.83 -6.56
N SER A 74 11.05 1.81 -7.40
CA SER A 74 10.06 1.71 -8.48
C SER A 74 8.76 1.03 -8.04
N ILE A 75 8.70 0.49 -6.82
CA ILE A 75 7.48 -0.16 -6.34
C ILE A 75 6.41 0.91 -6.09
N ALA A 76 5.20 0.67 -6.59
CA ALA A 76 4.09 1.58 -6.37
C ALA A 76 3.69 1.55 -4.90
N VAL A 77 3.56 2.72 -4.27
CA VAL A 77 3.15 2.84 -2.88
C VAL A 77 1.84 3.61 -2.81
N VAL A 78 0.81 2.96 -2.29
CA VAL A 78 -0.49 3.56 -2.05
C VAL A 78 -0.62 3.77 -0.55
N VAL A 79 -0.73 5.03 -0.12
CA VAL A 79 -0.80 5.33 1.30
C VAL A 79 -2.23 5.28 1.81
N LEU A 80 -2.38 4.75 3.02
CA LEU A 80 -3.67 4.68 3.72
C LEU A 80 -3.64 5.75 4.79
N THR A 81 -4.51 6.73 4.68
CA THR A 81 -4.44 7.87 5.57
C THR A 81 -5.83 8.29 6.05
N GLY A 82 -5.89 8.77 7.31
CA GLY A 82 -7.05 9.48 7.82
C GLY A 82 -6.88 10.99 7.71
N LEU A 83 -5.79 11.42 7.07
CA LEU A 83 -5.45 12.83 7.00
C LEU A 83 -6.32 13.57 5.99
N SER A 84 -6.33 14.90 6.12
CA SER A 84 -7.07 15.75 5.22
C SER A 84 -6.43 15.79 3.83
N GLN A 85 -7.19 16.29 2.88
CA GLN A 85 -6.74 16.47 1.50
C GLN A 85 -5.43 17.26 1.40
N ALA A 86 -5.24 18.23 2.27
CA ALA A 86 -4.04 19.08 2.25
C ALA A 86 -2.75 18.29 2.46
N ASN A 87 -2.82 17.20 3.24
CA ASN A 87 -1.64 16.38 3.49
C ASN A 87 -1.38 15.37 2.38
N SER A 88 -2.39 15.05 1.57
CA SER A 88 -2.23 14.06 0.51
C SER A 88 -1.34 14.57 -0.62
N GLU A 89 -1.35 15.86 -0.90
CA GLU A 89 -0.45 16.43 -1.91
C GLU A 89 1.00 16.24 -1.53
N ARG A 90 1.31 16.40 -0.24
CA ARG A 90 2.67 16.20 0.25
C ARG A 90 3.09 14.73 0.11
N LEU A 91 2.18 13.81 0.39
CA LEU A 91 2.47 12.38 0.25
C LEU A 91 2.78 12.02 -1.20
N LEU A 92 2.03 12.56 -2.14
CA LEU A 92 2.29 12.35 -3.55
C LEU A 92 3.63 12.94 -3.96
N SER A 93 3.94 14.13 -3.43
CA SER A 93 5.23 14.78 -3.66
C SER A 93 6.39 13.95 -3.12
N ASP A 94 6.20 13.24 -2.01
CA ASP A 94 7.22 12.38 -1.40
C ASP A 94 7.36 11.03 -2.12
N GLY A 95 6.58 10.77 -3.14
CA GLY A 95 6.73 9.59 -3.96
C GLY A 95 5.59 8.57 -3.90
N ALA A 96 4.51 8.87 -3.18
CA ALA A 96 3.35 7.98 -3.16
C ALA A 96 2.70 7.99 -4.54
N SER A 97 2.28 6.82 -5.03
CA SER A 97 1.60 6.70 -6.31
C SER A 97 0.15 7.15 -6.22
N ALA A 98 -0.47 6.95 -5.06
CA ALA A 98 -1.85 7.34 -4.80
C ALA A 98 -2.11 7.26 -3.31
N PHE A 99 -3.29 7.66 -2.88
CA PHE A 99 -3.68 7.51 -1.49
C PHE A 99 -5.14 7.06 -1.39
N LEU A 100 -5.45 6.38 -0.29
CA LEU A 100 -6.80 5.97 0.06
C LEU A 100 -7.07 6.48 1.47
N THR A 101 -8.28 6.95 1.73
CA THR A 101 -8.63 7.34 3.08
C THR A 101 -9.09 6.11 3.87
N LYS A 102 -8.95 6.16 5.19
CA LYS A 102 -9.40 5.04 6.02
C LYS A 102 -10.93 4.89 5.97
N ALA A 103 -11.65 5.94 5.58
CA ALA A 103 -13.09 5.83 5.34
C ALA A 103 -13.39 4.87 4.19
N ASP A 104 -12.54 4.85 3.16
CA ASP A 104 -12.68 3.93 2.04
C ASP A 104 -12.44 2.48 2.44
N LEU A 105 -11.78 2.27 3.60
CA LEU A 105 -11.47 0.95 4.12
C LEU A 105 -12.49 0.45 5.13
N ALA A 106 -13.59 1.16 5.32
CA ALA A 106 -14.63 0.75 6.26
C ALA A 106 -15.31 -0.50 5.71
N LEU A 107 -14.89 -1.66 6.20
CA LEU A 107 -15.37 -2.96 5.71
C LEU A 107 -16.74 -3.35 6.24
N ASP A 108 -17.35 -2.50 7.07
CA ASP A 108 -18.69 -2.73 7.59
C ASP A 108 -19.74 -2.77 6.48
N GLN A 109 -19.46 -2.15 5.34
CA GLN A 109 -20.33 -2.19 4.16
C GLN A 109 -19.78 -3.14 3.09
N GLY A 110 -18.94 -4.09 3.50
CA GLY A 110 -18.32 -5.02 2.59
C GLY A 110 -17.01 -4.49 2.03
N ALA A 111 -16.34 -5.32 1.26
CA ALA A 111 -15.02 -5.02 0.71
C ALA A 111 -15.07 -4.30 -0.65
N GLU A 112 -16.23 -4.22 -1.28
CA GLU A 112 -16.33 -3.69 -2.64
C GLU A 112 -15.82 -2.26 -2.80
N PRO A 113 -16.12 -1.32 -1.87
CA PRO A 113 -15.57 0.03 -2.02
C PRO A 113 -14.04 0.05 -2.06
N LEU A 114 -13.39 -0.72 -1.18
CA LEU A 114 -11.94 -0.84 -1.18
C LEU A 114 -11.43 -1.44 -2.49
N LEU A 115 -12.04 -2.54 -2.92
CA LEU A 115 -11.61 -3.22 -4.13
C LEU A 115 -11.78 -2.34 -5.37
N ALA A 116 -12.89 -1.61 -5.45
CA ALA A 116 -13.14 -0.71 -6.57
C ALA A 116 -12.11 0.42 -6.61
N ALA A 117 -11.80 1.02 -5.46
CA ALA A 117 -10.83 2.09 -5.37
C ALA A 117 -9.44 1.59 -5.76
N LEU A 118 -9.07 0.41 -5.27
CA LEU A 118 -7.77 -0.17 -5.58
C LEU A 118 -7.66 -0.54 -7.06
N ARG A 119 -8.70 -1.09 -7.66
CA ARG A 119 -8.70 -1.41 -9.09
C ARG A 119 -8.44 -0.18 -9.95
N LYS A 120 -9.06 0.95 -9.60
CA LYS A 120 -8.83 2.20 -10.32
C LYS A 120 -7.38 2.64 -10.22
N ILE A 121 -6.79 2.52 -9.06
CA ILE A 121 -5.39 2.90 -8.84
C ILE A 121 -4.48 1.99 -9.65
N VAL A 122 -4.70 0.68 -9.57
CA VAL A 122 -3.88 -0.30 -10.28
C VAL A 122 -3.90 -0.06 -11.79
N LYS A 123 -5.05 0.28 -12.34
CA LYS A 123 -5.17 0.55 -13.78
C LYS A 123 -4.31 1.73 -14.22
N LYS A 124 -4.06 2.68 -13.34
CA LYS A 124 -3.27 3.87 -13.66
C LYS A 124 -1.78 3.69 -13.42
N LEU A 125 -1.35 2.54 -12.88
CA LEU A 125 0.05 2.30 -12.58
C LEU A 125 0.78 1.76 -13.81
N PRO A 126 1.71 2.53 -14.38
CA PRO A 126 2.43 2.07 -15.59
C PRO A 126 3.25 0.81 -15.34
N ASN A 127 3.90 0.74 -14.18
CA ASN A 127 4.78 -0.39 -13.87
C ASN A 127 4.03 -1.71 -13.72
N ALA A 128 2.86 -1.68 -13.06
CA ALA A 128 2.05 -2.89 -12.90
C ALA A 128 1.53 -3.37 -14.24
N SER A 129 1.09 -2.44 -15.09
CA SER A 129 0.61 -2.76 -16.42
C SER A 129 1.72 -3.34 -17.29
N ALA A 130 2.91 -2.73 -17.25
CA ALA A 130 4.06 -3.19 -18.01
C ALA A 130 4.50 -4.58 -17.56
N ALA A 131 4.51 -4.82 -16.25
CA ALA A 131 4.91 -6.12 -15.70
C ALA A 131 3.98 -7.23 -16.18
N ARG A 132 2.70 -6.94 -16.29
CA ARG A 132 1.71 -7.91 -16.79
C ARG A 132 1.87 -8.15 -18.28
N SER A 133 2.11 -7.08 -19.02
CA SER A 133 2.25 -7.16 -20.47
C SER A 133 3.51 -7.94 -20.88
N GLY A 134 4.53 -7.91 -20.06
CA GLY A 134 5.79 -8.59 -20.35
C GLY A 134 5.71 -10.10 -20.21
N LYS A 135 4.57 -10.61 -19.92
CA LYS A 135 4.36 -12.04 -19.77
C LYS A 135 3.55 -12.55 -20.92
#